data_0a034dcd178d09b2672f40d93ee27a35
#
_entry.id   0a034dcd178d09b2672f40d93ee27a35
#
_cell.length_a   1.000
_cell.length_b   1.000
_cell.length_c   1.000
_cell.angle_alpha   90.00
_cell.angle_beta   90.00
_cell.angle_gamma   90.00
#
_symmetry.space_group_name_H-M   'P 1'
#
loop_
_entity.id
_entity.type
_entity.pdbx_description
1 polymer ?
#
loop_
_entity_poly.entity_id
_entity_poly.type
_entity_poly.pdbx_seq_one_letter_code
_entity_poly.pdbx_strand_id
1 'polypeptide(L)'
;RVRRQRQMCIRDRYYWIPNIVLPQLLLFLMSFIPCFLMVYFGTDYLKSAIQFLGENIVGVLTTIGGMLPAVGIALTLKSIFKGESVVFFFFGFLLVQYFGLDMISLGFSAVVFTLIYMQLKGHKLSAMGGSLFGAEGNNENKYVLLDKKTIRKSWLRWIMFNQANYNYERMQGTGFCHAMVPVINKLYPDNQGKRAELMQNHMQFFNTEPQWGACIIGLTAALEEKRAQGSEEITGDTITSIKSGLMGPLAGIGDTIDGGVVTPLLLTLFIGITNTGNIMGVIGYIIVEALFMWTIYWQSYKLGYEKGSDAIVTIMESGLINQLILGASIMGCLVLGGLVGNYVTLGLKLMVPVGGGVMFNIQEQLFDVILPGALPLLLTLGTYKLVKKGWSSVNIIILVAVVGLAGGLLGIFA
;
A
#
# COMPACT_ATOMS: atom_id res chain seq x y z
N ARG A 1 17.47 14.13 -26.00
CA ARG A 1 16.42 13.62 -25.06
C ARG A 1 15.03 13.61 -25.72
N VAL A 2 14.57 14.69 -26.33
CA VAL A 2 13.25 14.79 -27.01
C VAL A 2 13.08 13.76 -28.14
N ARG A 3 14.14 13.43 -28.90
CA ARG A 3 14.10 12.42 -29.97
C ARG A 3 13.88 10.99 -29.42
N ARG A 4 14.41 10.63 -28.24
CA ARG A 4 14.16 9.33 -27.59
C ARG A 4 12.73 9.24 -27.05
N GLN A 5 12.17 10.33 -26.53
CA GLN A 5 10.78 10.37 -26.08
C GLN A 5 9.77 10.27 -27.25
N ARG A 6 10.08 10.88 -28.40
CA ARG A 6 9.27 10.69 -29.64
C ARG A 6 9.27 9.23 -30.10
N GLN A 7 10.39 8.54 -30.01
CA GLN A 7 10.46 7.12 -30.36
C GLN A 7 9.68 6.22 -29.39
N MET A 8 9.59 6.55 -28.11
CA MET A 8 8.76 5.81 -27.15
C MET A 8 7.26 5.93 -27.50
N CYS A 9 6.74 7.12 -27.73
CA CYS A 9 5.31 7.31 -28.01
C CYS A 9 4.84 6.75 -29.37
N ILE A 10 5.70 6.67 -30.37
CA ILE A 10 5.36 6.14 -31.71
C ILE A 10 5.54 4.62 -31.78
N ARG A 11 6.48 4.07 -31.03
CA ARG A 11 6.76 2.64 -30.97
C ARG A 11 5.77 1.84 -30.12
N ASP A 12 4.98 2.47 -29.25
CA ASP A 12 4.04 1.80 -28.33
C ASP A 12 2.96 0.98 -29.03
N ARG A 13 2.69 1.23 -30.30
CA ARG A 13 1.66 0.50 -31.06
C ARG A 13 2.07 -0.94 -31.41
N TYR A 14 3.39 -1.24 -31.46
CA TYR A 14 3.91 -2.55 -31.84
C TYR A 14 4.67 -3.29 -30.74
N TYR A 15 4.95 -2.63 -29.60
CA TYR A 15 5.81 -3.17 -28.53
C TYR A 15 5.08 -3.62 -27.27
N TRP A 16 3.75 -3.53 -27.24
CA TRP A 16 3.01 -3.94 -26.06
C TRP A 16 3.14 -5.45 -25.76
N ILE A 17 3.24 -6.30 -26.78
CA ILE A 17 3.42 -7.74 -26.61
C ILE A 17 4.78 -8.05 -25.96
N PRO A 18 5.94 -7.64 -26.53
CA PRO A 18 7.24 -7.97 -25.93
C PRO A 18 7.54 -7.21 -24.62
N ASN A 19 6.98 -6.02 -24.42
CA ASN A 19 7.30 -5.23 -23.22
C ASN A 19 6.31 -5.44 -22.06
N ILE A 20 5.17 -6.04 -22.30
CA ILE A 20 4.12 -6.22 -21.28
C ILE A 20 3.79 -7.70 -21.13
N VAL A 21 3.39 -8.37 -22.20
CA VAL A 21 2.97 -9.77 -22.12
C VAL A 21 4.17 -10.69 -21.83
N LEU A 22 5.29 -10.47 -22.50
CA LEU A 22 6.47 -11.32 -22.31
C LEU A 22 7.09 -11.19 -20.91
N PRO A 23 7.31 -9.99 -20.33
CA PRO A 23 7.79 -9.89 -18.96
C PRO A 23 6.82 -10.47 -17.93
N GLN A 24 5.51 -10.27 -18.10
CA GLN A 24 4.51 -10.84 -17.20
C GLN A 24 4.45 -12.35 -17.32
N LEU A 25 4.52 -12.89 -18.53
CA LEU A 25 4.59 -14.33 -18.75
C LEU A 25 5.86 -14.94 -18.16
N LEU A 26 7.02 -14.27 -18.35
CA LEU A 26 8.28 -14.69 -17.74
C LEU A 26 8.22 -14.63 -16.22
N LEU A 27 7.68 -13.56 -15.65
CA LEU A 27 7.50 -13.43 -14.19
C LEU A 27 6.57 -14.51 -13.66
N PHE A 28 5.45 -14.77 -14.36
CA PHE A 28 4.54 -15.88 -14.03
C PHE A 28 5.26 -17.23 -14.08
N LEU A 29 5.97 -17.52 -15.15
CA LEU A 29 6.70 -18.77 -15.27
C LEU A 29 7.81 -18.91 -14.22
N MET A 30 8.55 -17.83 -13.96
CA MET A 30 9.61 -17.80 -12.93
C MET A 30 9.06 -17.97 -11.52
N SER A 31 7.83 -17.55 -11.25
CA SER A 31 7.18 -17.73 -9.95
C SER A 31 6.40 -19.04 -9.88
N PHE A 32 5.61 -19.34 -10.92
CA PHE A 32 4.73 -20.51 -10.95
C PHE A 32 5.51 -21.83 -10.99
N ILE A 33 6.54 -21.92 -11.86
CA ILE A 33 7.28 -23.17 -12.01
C ILE A 33 7.98 -23.59 -10.72
N PRO A 34 8.75 -22.72 -10.02
CA PRO A 34 9.37 -23.09 -8.75
C PRO A 34 8.32 -23.41 -7.67
N CYS A 35 7.24 -22.61 -7.57
CA CYS A 35 6.17 -22.88 -6.61
C CYS A 35 5.47 -24.21 -6.90
N PHE A 36 5.13 -24.48 -8.17
CA PHE A 36 4.51 -25.73 -8.58
C PHE A 36 5.43 -26.93 -8.29
N LEU A 37 6.70 -26.84 -8.65
CA LEU A 37 7.69 -27.88 -8.37
C LEU A 37 7.88 -28.09 -6.87
N MET A 38 7.91 -27.00 -6.08
CA MET A 38 7.96 -27.07 -4.61
C MET A 38 6.73 -27.74 -4.03
N VAL A 39 5.54 -27.41 -4.49
CA VAL A 39 4.29 -28.01 -3.98
C VAL A 39 4.15 -29.45 -4.43
N TYR A 40 4.47 -29.76 -5.68
CA TYR A 40 4.28 -31.09 -6.26
C TYR A 40 5.34 -32.12 -5.82
N PHE A 41 6.60 -31.69 -5.76
CA PHE A 41 7.72 -32.57 -5.37
C PHE A 41 8.26 -32.27 -3.96
N GLY A 42 7.82 -31.19 -3.33
CA GLY A 42 8.63 -30.48 -2.35
C GLY A 42 8.39 -30.83 -0.91
N THR A 43 7.34 -31.57 -0.55
CA THR A 43 7.16 -31.91 0.86
C THR A 43 8.31 -32.75 1.40
N ASP A 44 8.83 -33.69 0.65
CA ASP A 44 9.91 -34.57 1.07
C ASP A 44 11.30 -33.94 0.85
N TYR A 45 11.48 -33.22 -0.26
CA TYR A 45 12.72 -32.47 -0.52
C TYR A 45 12.89 -31.30 0.43
N LEU A 46 11.79 -30.59 0.77
CA LEU A 46 11.84 -29.48 1.73
C LEU A 46 12.17 -29.97 3.13
N LYS A 47 11.57 -31.08 3.57
CA LYS A 47 11.92 -31.73 4.84
C LYS A 47 13.40 -32.14 4.88
N SER A 48 13.89 -32.74 3.80
CA SER A 48 15.29 -33.14 3.69
C SER A 48 16.24 -31.93 3.66
N ALA A 49 15.87 -30.85 2.98
CA ALA A 49 16.64 -29.60 2.96
C ALA A 49 16.65 -28.90 4.33
N ILE A 50 15.52 -28.86 5.03
CA ILE A 50 15.42 -28.32 6.40
C ILE A 50 16.28 -29.18 7.36
N GLN A 51 16.20 -30.50 7.25
CA GLN A 51 17.05 -31.41 8.04
C GLN A 51 18.55 -31.21 7.73
N PHE A 52 18.91 -31.01 6.46
CA PHE A 52 20.28 -30.74 6.05
C PHE A 52 20.81 -29.39 6.59
N LEU A 53 19.98 -28.34 6.59
CA LEU A 53 20.35 -27.02 7.14
C LEU A 53 20.52 -27.05 8.66
N GLY A 54 19.84 -27.96 9.34
CA GLY A 54 19.84 -28.07 10.80
C GLY A 54 18.98 -26.99 11.48
N GLU A 55 18.49 -27.34 12.65
CA GLU A 55 17.55 -26.48 13.43
C GLU A 55 18.12 -25.10 13.75
N ASN A 56 19.43 -24.99 13.98
CA ASN A 56 20.08 -23.72 14.28
C ASN A 56 20.00 -22.72 13.13
N ILE A 57 20.29 -23.17 11.90
CA ILE A 57 20.24 -22.29 10.72
C ILE A 57 18.81 -21.88 10.41
N VAL A 58 17.88 -22.82 10.51
CA VAL A 58 16.44 -22.55 10.33
C VAL A 58 15.94 -21.54 11.35
N GLY A 59 16.33 -21.68 12.64
CA GLY A 59 15.99 -20.71 13.69
C GLY A 59 16.54 -19.31 13.38
N VAL A 60 17.78 -19.20 12.91
CA VAL A 60 18.36 -17.90 12.49
C VAL A 60 17.62 -17.28 11.33
N LEU A 61 17.27 -18.07 10.30
CA LEU A 61 16.51 -17.57 9.15
C LEU A 61 15.10 -17.13 9.56
N THR A 62 14.45 -17.84 10.48
CA THR A 62 13.14 -17.46 11.03
C THR A 62 13.23 -16.13 11.79
N THR A 63 14.25 -15.95 12.62
CA THR A 63 14.50 -14.68 13.32
C THR A 63 14.68 -13.53 12.34
N ILE A 64 15.54 -13.70 11.32
CA ILE A 64 15.73 -12.67 10.28
C ILE A 64 14.38 -12.37 9.57
N GLY A 65 13.64 -13.42 9.18
CA GLY A 65 12.32 -13.27 8.54
C GLY A 65 11.35 -12.47 9.39
N GLY A 66 11.32 -12.70 10.70
CA GLY A 66 10.47 -11.99 11.65
C GLY A 66 10.88 -10.52 11.87
N MET A 67 12.15 -10.17 11.65
CA MET A 67 12.63 -8.79 11.77
C MET A 67 12.35 -7.95 10.50
N LEU A 68 12.28 -8.56 9.32
CA LEU A 68 12.15 -7.84 8.03
C LEU A 68 10.91 -6.95 7.90
N PRO A 69 9.72 -7.31 8.41
CA PRO A 69 8.54 -6.43 8.36
C PRO A 69 8.77 -5.06 9.00
N ALA A 70 9.67 -4.97 10.01
CA ALA A 70 10.02 -3.69 10.64
C ALA A 70 10.56 -2.66 9.63
N VAL A 71 11.32 -3.11 8.61
CA VAL A 71 11.86 -2.24 7.58
C VAL A 71 10.75 -1.69 6.69
N GLY A 72 9.81 -2.53 6.25
CA GLY A 72 8.66 -2.11 5.45
C GLY A 72 7.78 -1.11 6.19
N ILE A 73 7.46 -1.41 7.45
CA ILE A 73 6.68 -0.50 8.32
C ILE A 73 7.42 0.84 8.50
N ALA A 74 8.73 0.81 8.75
CA ALA A 74 9.54 2.02 8.93
C ALA A 74 9.54 2.92 7.67
N LEU A 75 9.58 2.33 6.48
CA LEU A 75 9.49 3.05 5.21
C LEU A 75 8.14 3.76 5.06
N THR A 76 7.05 3.09 5.39
CA THR A 76 5.70 3.66 5.35
C THR A 76 5.53 4.77 6.40
N LEU A 77 6.05 4.58 7.60
CA LEU A 77 6.05 5.60 8.67
C LEU A 77 6.71 6.91 8.23
N LYS A 78 7.72 6.87 7.35
CA LYS A 78 8.41 8.08 6.88
C LYS A 78 7.45 9.13 6.30
N SER A 79 6.36 8.72 5.68
CA SER A 79 5.38 9.61 5.04
C SER A 79 4.33 10.14 6.02
N ILE A 80 3.85 9.32 6.96
CA ILE A 80 2.68 9.62 7.78
C ILE A 80 3.00 9.89 9.27
N PHE A 81 4.19 9.55 9.76
CA PHE A 81 4.58 9.67 11.17
C PHE A 81 4.99 11.11 11.52
N LYS A 82 4.01 12.01 11.56
CA LYS A 82 4.21 13.46 11.78
C LYS A 82 3.12 14.02 12.68
N GLY A 83 3.50 14.96 13.54
CA GLY A 83 2.54 15.69 14.38
C GLY A 83 1.73 14.76 15.27
N GLU A 84 0.43 14.92 15.24
CA GLU A 84 -0.52 14.24 16.13
C GLU A 84 -0.70 12.75 15.82
N SER A 85 -0.43 12.32 14.58
CA SER A 85 -0.57 10.91 14.18
C SER A 85 0.41 9.98 14.90
N VAL A 86 1.51 10.50 15.43
CA VAL A 86 2.53 9.75 16.18
C VAL A 86 1.95 9.02 17.39
N VAL A 87 1.05 9.66 18.13
CA VAL A 87 0.41 9.06 19.33
C VAL A 87 -0.41 7.83 18.96
N PHE A 88 -1.08 7.88 17.81
CA PHE A 88 -1.92 6.77 17.35
C PHE A 88 -1.12 5.54 16.93
N PHE A 89 0.12 5.70 16.50
CA PHE A 89 1.01 4.57 16.25
C PHE A 89 1.26 3.76 17.52
N PHE A 90 1.64 4.43 18.61
CA PHE A 90 1.82 3.75 19.89
C PHE A 90 0.51 3.18 20.43
N PHE A 91 -0.59 3.89 20.25
CA PHE A 91 -1.90 3.41 20.66
C PHE A 91 -2.31 2.13 19.92
N GLY A 92 -2.12 2.09 18.58
CA GLY A 92 -2.38 0.88 17.80
C GLY A 92 -1.51 -0.31 18.20
N PHE A 93 -0.24 -0.07 18.52
CA PHE A 93 0.66 -1.08 19.03
C PHE A 93 0.15 -1.64 20.39
N LEU A 94 -0.25 -0.76 21.32
CA LEU A 94 -0.77 -1.16 22.61
C LEU A 94 -2.09 -1.94 22.52
N LEU A 95 -2.98 -1.54 21.59
CA LEU A 95 -4.24 -2.26 21.35
C LEU A 95 -4.00 -3.72 20.95
N VAL A 96 -3.00 -3.98 20.12
CA VAL A 96 -2.64 -5.35 19.74
C VAL A 96 -1.97 -6.09 20.90
N GLN A 97 -1.01 -5.48 21.56
CA GLN A 97 -0.21 -6.16 22.59
C GLN A 97 -1.02 -6.47 23.88
N TYR A 98 -1.91 -5.58 24.29
CA TYR A 98 -2.66 -5.77 25.54
C TYR A 98 -4.08 -6.29 25.34
N PHE A 99 -4.74 -5.98 24.23
CA PHE A 99 -6.11 -6.43 23.97
C PHE A 99 -6.17 -7.58 22.96
N GLY A 100 -5.04 -7.95 22.34
CA GLY A 100 -5.00 -9.07 21.39
C GLY A 100 -5.84 -8.83 20.13
N LEU A 101 -6.02 -7.57 19.72
CA LEU A 101 -6.82 -7.27 18.54
C LEU A 101 -6.18 -7.86 17.29
N ASP A 102 -6.98 -8.58 16.52
CA ASP A 102 -6.63 -9.00 15.18
C ASP A 102 -6.65 -7.81 14.21
N MET A 103 -6.11 -7.99 13.00
CA MET A 103 -5.99 -6.91 12.02
C MET A 103 -7.34 -6.33 11.58
N ILE A 104 -8.38 -7.13 11.56
CA ILE A 104 -9.73 -6.70 11.18
C ILE A 104 -10.30 -5.78 12.27
N SER A 105 -10.27 -6.22 13.51
CA SER A 105 -10.74 -5.43 14.67
C SER A 105 -9.92 -4.16 14.85
N LEU A 106 -8.62 -4.22 14.59
CA LEU A 106 -7.74 -3.07 14.60
C LEU A 106 -8.11 -2.07 13.49
N GLY A 107 -8.39 -2.53 12.27
CA GLY A 107 -8.83 -1.68 11.15
C GLY A 107 -10.13 -0.94 11.46
N PHE A 108 -11.14 -1.64 11.99
CA PHE A 108 -12.39 -1.00 12.44
C PHE A 108 -12.14 0.00 13.57
N SER A 109 -11.33 -0.37 14.56
CA SER A 109 -10.95 0.51 15.67
C SER A 109 -10.25 1.77 15.17
N ALA A 110 -9.37 1.65 14.16
CA ALA A 110 -8.69 2.78 13.54
C ALA A 110 -9.66 3.77 12.91
N VAL A 111 -10.67 3.28 12.19
CA VAL A 111 -11.72 4.11 11.64
C VAL A 111 -12.49 4.84 12.75
N VAL A 112 -12.97 4.09 13.75
CA VAL A 112 -13.78 4.66 14.85
C VAL A 112 -12.98 5.71 15.65
N PHE A 113 -11.75 5.41 16.06
CA PHE A 113 -10.93 6.38 16.79
C PHE A 113 -10.58 7.61 15.96
N THR A 114 -10.32 7.44 14.67
CA THR A 114 -10.09 8.56 13.76
C THR A 114 -11.32 9.46 13.67
N LEU A 115 -12.51 8.87 13.51
CA LEU A 115 -13.76 9.62 13.44
C LEU A 115 -14.04 10.38 14.76
N ILE A 116 -13.87 9.72 15.90
CA ILE A 116 -14.04 10.36 17.23
C ILE A 116 -13.05 11.52 17.37
N TYR A 117 -11.77 11.31 17.05
CA TYR A 117 -10.75 12.34 17.16
C TYR A 117 -11.06 13.55 16.27
N MET A 118 -11.47 13.32 15.03
CA MET A 118 -11.86 14.38 14.10
C MET A 118 -13.07 15.17 14.60
N GLN A 119 -14.08 14.48 15.18
CA GLN A 119 -15.24 15.16 15.79
C GLN A 119 -14.86 16.03 17.00
N LEU A 120 -14.02 15.52 17.88
CA LEU A 120 -13.55 16.26 19.08
C LEU A 120 -12.78 17.53 18.70
N LYS A 121 -12.06 17.53 17.57
CA LYS A 121 -11.38 18.72 17.05
C LYS A 121 -12.29 19.73 16.36
N GLY A 122 -13.61 19.53 16.39
CA GLY A 122 -14.57 20.45 15.78
C GLY A 122 -14.63 20.38 14.26
N HIS A 123 -14.04 19.34 13.68
CA HIS A 123 -14.19 19.05 12.25
C HIS A 123 -15.58 18.49 12.01
N LYS A 124 -16.46 19.24 11.34
CA LYS A 124 -17.82 18.80 11.06
C LYS A 124 -17.80 17.61 10.10
N LEU A 125 -17.90 16.40 10.64
CA LEU A 125 -18.02 15.15 9.87
C LEU A 125 -19.23 15.14 8.92
N SER A 126 -20.29 15.92 9.25
CA SER A 126 -21.44 16.15 8.37
C SER A 126 -21.05 16.73 7.02
N ALA A 127 -19.99 17.56 6.96
CA ALA A 127 -19.45 18.06 5.71
C ALA A 127 -18.68 16.96 4.94
N MET A 128 -18.06 16.01 5.65
CA MET A 128 -17.32 14.88 5.04
C MET A 128 -18.27 13.82 4.46
N GLY A 129 -19.28 13.41 5.19
CA GLY A 129 -20.31 12.45 4.72
C GLY A 129 -21.22 13.06 3.67
N GLY A 130 -21.69 14.28 3.88
CA GLY A 130 -22.57 14.99 2.94
C GLY A 130 -21.87 15.38 1.63
N SER A 131 -20.59 15.77 1.66
CA SER A 131 -19.86 16.12 0.44
C SER A 131 -19.26 14.92 -0.29
N LEU A 132 -18.90 13.83 0.43
CA LEU A 132 -18.42 12.60 -0.20
C LEU A 132 -19.54 11.72 -0.75
N PHE A 133 -20.72 11.72 -0.09
CA PHE A 133 -21.81 10.81 -0.44
C PHE A 133 -23.14 11.51 -0.76
N GLY A 134 -23.29 12.82 -0.53
CA GLY A 134 -24.57 13.53 -0.53
C GLY A 134 -24.67 14.82 -1.33
N ALA A 135 -23.65 15.22 -2.11
CA ALA A 135 -23.84 16.31 -3.05
C ALA A 135 -24.64 15.80 -4.24
N GLU A 136 -25.96 15.92 -4.19
CA GLU A 136 -26.77 16.02 -5.38
C GLU A 136 -26.33 17.30 -6.11
N GLY A 137 -25.45 17.13 -7.10
CA GLY A 137 -25.03 18.20 -7.96
C GLY A 137 -26.23 18.71 -8.74
N ASN A 138 -26.58 19.95 -8.58
CA ASN A 138 -27.36 20.68 -9.56
C ASN A 138 -26.71 20.49 -10.92
N ASN A 139 -27.39 19.78 -11.78
CA ASN A 139 -27.03 19.58 -13.19
C ASN A 139 -27.21 20.91 -13.95
N GLU A 140 -26.33 21.87 -13.72
CA GLU A 140 -26.10 22.90 -14.70
C GLU A 140 -25.11 22.37 -15.75
N ASN A 141 -25.47 22.50 -17.02
CA ASN A 141 -24.74 22.08 -18.21
C ASN A 141 -23.26 22.52 -18.17
N LYS A 142 -22.43 21.75 -17.47
CA LYS A 142 -20.97 21.90 -17.50
C LYS A 142 -20.46 21.14 -18.71
N TYR A 143 -19.81 21.84 -19.63
CA TYR A 143 -19.18 21.28 -20.80
C TYR A 143 -18.23 20.15 -20.36
N VAL A 144 -18.66 18.89 -20.54
CA VAL A 144 -17.85 17.71 -20.27
C VAL A 144 -16.95 17.51 -21.47
N LEU A 145 -15.63 17.76 -21.32
CA LEU A 145 -14.63 17.58 -22.37
C LEU A 145 -14.26 16.11 -22.55
N LEU A 146 -14.34 15.32 -21.46
CA LEU A 146 -13.97 13.90 -21.46
C LEU A 146 -15.22 13.02 -21.70
N ASP A 147 -15.22 12.32 -22.81
CA ASP A 147 -16.27 11.34 -23.12
C ASP A 147 -16.10 10.03 -22.35
N LYS A 148 -17.18 9.26 -22.20
CA LYS A 148 -17.19 7.95 -21.50
C LYS A 148 -16.14 6.98 -22.06
N LYS A 149 -15.81 7.10 -23.36
CA LYS A 149 -14.84 6.25 -24.03
C LYS A 149 -13.41 6.57 -23.56
N THR A 150 -13.08 7.84 -23.38
CA THR A 150 -11.79 8.30 -22.87
C THR A 150 -11.59 7.90 -21.42
N ILE A 151 -12.62 8.08 -20.57
CA ILE A 151 -12.63 7.66 -19.17
C ILE A 151 -12.42 6.14 -19.07
N ARG A 152 -13.19 5.35 -19.83
CA ARG A 152 -13.02 3.90 -19.84
C ARG A 152 -11.65 3.45 -20.34
N LYS A 153 -11.06 4.14 -21.33
CA LYS A 153 -9.68 3.85 -21.78
C LYS A 153 -8.64 4.17 -20.74
N SER A 154 -8.79 5.28 -20.00
CA SER A 154 -7.91 5.64 -18.89
C SER A 154 -7.97 4.59 -17.78
N TRP A 155 -9.16 4.23 -17.34
CA TRP A 155 -9.39 3.19 -16.35
C TRP A 155 -8.81 1.82 -16.77
N LEU A 156 -9.08 1.37 -18.02
CA LEU A 156 -8.52 0.10 -18.53
C LEU A 156 -6.99 0.11 -18.57
N ARG A 157 -6.38 1.25 -18.91
CA ARG A 157 -4.93 1.38 -18.86
C ARG A 157 -4.39 1.31 -17.45
N TRP A 158 -5.10 1.88 -16.47
CA TRP A 158 -4.71 1.77 -15.09
C TRP A 158 -4.79 0.32 -14.61
N ILE A 159 -5.91 -0.37 -14.76
CA ILE A 159 -6.08 -1.76 -14.30
C ILE A 159 -5.05 -2.71 -14.93
N MET A 160 -4.71 -2.51 -16.22
CA MET A 160 -3.81 -3.41 -16.94
C MET A 160 -2.32 -3.08 -16.75
N PHE A 161 -1.97 -1.83 -16.42
CA PHE A 161 -0.59 -1.37 -16.51
C PHE A 161 -0.08 -0.63 -15.27
N ASN A 162 -0.83 -0.58 -14.16
CA ASN A 162 -0.43 0.15 -12.96
C ASN A 162 0.95 -0.29 -12.42
N GLN A 163 1.30 -1.56 -12.54
CA GLN A 163 2.58 -2.12 -12.09
C GLN A 163 3.48 -2.63 -13.24
N ALA A 164 3.09 -2.44 -14.50
CA ALA A 164 3.80 -3.02 -15.65
C ALA A 164 5.25 -2.52 -15.81
N ASN A 165 5.58 -1.36 -15.28
CA ASN A 165 6.93 -0.79 -15.31
C ASN A 165 7.34 -0.28 -13.93
N TYR A 166 7.09 -1.10 -12.93
CA TYR A 166 7.40 -0.79 -11.53
C TYR A 166 8.91 -0.71 -11.31
N ASN A 167 9.37 0.38 -10.72
CA ASN A 167 10.79 0.62 -10.46
C ASN A 167 10.99 1.43 -9.16
N TYR A 168 12.17 1.34 -8.57
CA TYR A 168 12.47 1.99 -7.28
C TYR A 168 12.43 3.52 -7.32
N GLU A 169 12.63 4.15 -8.48
CA GLU A 169 12.65 5.61 -8.60
C GLU A 169 11.26 6.22 -8.58
N ARG A 170 10.30 5.57 -9.26
CA ARG A 170 8.97 6.15 -9.54
C ARG A 170 7.80 5.25 -9.14
N MET A 171 8.08 4.02 -8.75
CA MET A 171 7.11 2.99 -8.43
C MET A 171 6.06 2.82 -9.55
N GLN A 172 4.80 3.16 -9.30
CA GLN A 172 3.70 3.10 -10.26
C GLN A 172 3.59 4.37 -11.16
N GLY A 173 4.50 5.36 -11.03
CA GLY A 173 4.39 6.64 -11.73
C GLY A 173 4.30 6.52 -13.25
N THR A 174 4.98 5.54 -13.85
CA THR A 174 4.87 5.27 -15.30
C THR A 174 3.52 4.70 -15.69
N GLY A 175 2.94 3.80 -14.88
CA GLY A 175 1.57 3.28 -15.04
C GLY A 175 0.53 4.39 -14.90
N PHE A 176 0.71 5.28 -13.91
CA PHE A 176 -0.12 6.47 -13.74
C PHE A 176 -0.12 7.35 -14.98
N CYS A 177 1.05 7.73 -15.47
CA CYS A 177 1.19 8.52 -16.70
C CYS A 177 0.53 7.81 -17.88
N HIS A 178 0.73 6.50 -18.04
CA HIS A 178 0.11 5.72 -19.11
C HIS A 178 -1.42 5.75 -19.04
N ALA A 179 -2.00 5.68 -17.86
CA ALA A 179 -3.43 5.82 -17.64
C ALA A 179 -3.95 7.22 -18.02
N MET A 180 -3.16 8.27 -17.76
CA MET A 180 -3.52 9.66 -18.08
C MET A 180 -3.36 10.01 -19.57
N VAL A 181 -2.62 9.25 -20.38
CA VAL A 181 -2.41 9.54 -21.81
C VAL A 181 -3.71 9.76 -22.61
N PRO A 182 -4.78 8.93 -22.48
CA PRO A 182 -6.03 9.19 -23.20
C PRO A 182 -6.69 10.51 -22.80
N VAL A 183 -6.64 10.86 -21.51
CA VAL A 183 -7.17 12.10 -20.95
C VAL A 183 -6.43 13.30 -21.53
N ILE A 184 -5.10 13.32 -21.42
CA ILE A 184 -4.22 14.41 -21.91
C ILE A 184 -4.38 14.61 -23.41
N ASN A 185 -4.42 13.53 -24.20
CA ASN A 185 -4.59 13.62 -25.64
C ASN A 185 -5.95 14.17 -26.04
N LYS A 186 -7.00 13.90 -25.26
CA LYS A 186 -8.35 14.44 -25.51
C LYS A 186 -8.46 15.91 -25.14
N LEU A 187 -7.84 16.32 -24.02
CA LEU A 187 -7.88 17.70 -23.53
C LEU A 187 -7.00 18.66 -24.36
N TYR A 188 -5.90 18.18 -24.92
CA TYR A 188 -4.93 19.00 -25.65
C TYR A 188 -4.59 18.37 -27.02
N PRO A 189 -5.56 18.25 -27.96
CA PRO A 189 -5.35 17.52 -29.22
C PRO A 189 -4.26 18.15 -30.09
N ASP A 190 -4.19 19.47 -30.14
CA ASP A 190 -3.31 20.21 -31.06
C ASP A 190 -2.06 20.78 -30.37
N ASN A 191 -1.93 20.62 -29.04
CA ASN A 191 -0.79 21.16 -28.29
C ASN A 191 0.16 20.06 -27.81
N GLN A 192 1.10 19.68 -28.69
CA GLN A 192 2.09 18.64 -28.38
C GLN A 192 3.04 19.03 -27.24
N GLY A 193 3.40 20.32 -27.10
CA GLY A 193 4.27 20.81 -26.04
C GLY A 193 3.59 20.64 -24.66
N LYS A 194 2.32 21.04 -24.55
CA LYS A 194 1.53 20.88 -23.33
C LYS A 194 1.32 19.42 -22.95
N ARG A 195 1.05 18.56 -23.91
CA ARG A 195 0.95 17.11 -23.65
C ARG A 195 2.24 16.54 -23.08
N ALA A 196 3.40 16.92 -23.63
CA ALA A 196 4.70 16.45 -23.14
C ALA A 196 4.98 16.93 -21.71
N GLU A 197 4.67 18.19 -21.39
CA GLU A 197 4.76 18.76 -20.04
C GLU A 197 3.91 17.97 -19.04
N LEU A 198 2.62 17.77 -19.35
CA LEU A 198 1.70 17.07 -18.47
C LEU A 198 2.09 15.60 -18.25
N MET A 199 2.53 14.90 -19.31
CA MET A 199 3.03 13.54 -19.18
C MET A 199 4.26 13.49 -18.26
N GLN A 200 5.16 14.46 -18.34
CA GLN A 200 6.32 14.54 -17.46
C GLN A 200 5.90 14.77 -16.00
N ASN A 201 4.90 15.62 -15.76
CA ASN A 201 4.37 15.87 -14.41
C ASN A 201 3.69 14.63 -13.82
N HIS A 202 3.00 13.83 -14.64
CA HIS A 202 2.35 12.61 -14.17
C HIS A 202 3.30 11.41 -14.05
N MET A 203 4.53 11.48 -14.56
CA MET A 203 5.58 10.46 -14.38
C MET A 203 6.33 10.57 -13.05
N GLN A 204 5.98 11.51 -12.16
CA GLN A 204 6.57 11.61 -10.83
C GLN A 204 6.26 10.37 -10.00
N PHE A 205 6.99 10.23 -8.88
CA PHE A 205 6.77 9.14 -7.91
C PHE A 205 5.28 9.00 -7.56
N PHE A 206 4.79 7.78 -7.67
CA PHE A 206 3.43 7.41 -7.29
C PHE A 206 3.42 5.96 -6.83
N ASN A 207 2.84 5.71 -5.67
CA ASN A 207 2.67 4.36 -5.14
C ASN A 207 1.44 4.31 -4.22
N THR A 208 0.49 3.47 -4.56
CA THR A 208 -0.74 3.25 -3.79
C THR A 208 -1.21 1.82 -3.99
N GLU A 209 -2.15 1.38 -3.18
CA GLU A 209 -2.88 0.17 -3.48
C GLU A 209 -3.70 0.41 -4.76
N PRO A 210 -3.56 -0.43 -5.81
CA PRO A 210 -4.04 -0.09 -7.15
C PRO A 210 -5.55 0.00 -7.31
N GLN A 211 -6.33 -0.83 -6.59
CA GLN A 211 -7.78 -0.92 -6.72
C GLN A 211 -8.46 0.32 -6.15
N TRP A 212 -8.22 0.62 -4.87
CA TRP A 212 -8.73 1.80 -4.18
C TRP A 212 -8.08 3.08 -4.69
N GLY A 213 -6.79 3.01 -5.01
CA GLY A 213 -6.03 4.10 -5.60
C GLY A 213 -6.47 4.52 -7.00
N ALA A 214 -7.27 3.71 -7.69
CA ALA A 214 -7.94 4.11 -8.94
C ALA A 214 -8.77 5.40 -8.77
N CYS A 215 -9.23 5.68 -7.55
CA CYS A 215 -9.87 6.94 -7.19
C CYS A 215 -8.98 8.15 -7.50
N ILE A 216 -7.67 8.06 -7.23
CA ILE A 216 -6.74 9.16 -7.50
C ILE A 216 -6.58 9.41 -9.01
N ILE A 217 -6.63 8.34 -9.82
CA ILE A 217 -6.55 8.46 -11.27
C ILE A 217 -7.79 9.19 -11.81
N GLY A 218 -8.97 8.78 -11.36
CA GLY A 218 -10.24 9.43 -11.72
C GLY A 218 -10.28 10.89 -11.29
N LEU A 219 -9.88 11.18 -10.05
CA LEU A 219 -9.77 12.53 -9.51
C LEU A 219 -8.80 13.40 -10.33
N THR A 220 -7.63 12.87 -10.66
CA THR A 220 -6.65 13.58 -11.48
C THR A 220 -7.20 13.88 -12.88
N ALA A 221 -7.95 12.96 -13.48
CA ALA A 221 -8.60 13.17 -14.76
C ALA A 221 -9.62 14.34 -14.69
N ALA A 222 -10.43 14.40 -13.62
CA ALA A 222 -11.37 15.50 -13.39
C ALA A 222 -10.66 16.84 -13.18
N LEU A 223 -9.54 16.85 -12.44
CA LEU A 223 -8.75 18.07 -12.22
C LEU A 223 -8.11 18.60 -13.50
N GLU A 224 -7.51 17.72 -14.31
CA GLU A 224 -6.93 18.13 -15.60
C GLU A 224 -8.01 18.61 -16.57
N GLU A 225 -9.22 18.05 -16.52
CA GLU A 225 -10.36 18.53 -17.29
C GLU A 225 -10.76 19.96 -16.89
N LYS A 226 -10.91 20.25 -15.59
CA LYS A 226 -11.20 21.60 -15.09
C LYS A 226 -10.09 22.59 -15.42
N ARG A 227 -8.83 22.17 -15.32
CA ARG A 227 -7.68 22.98 -15.73
C ARG A 227 -7.71 23.32 -17.23
N ALA A 228 -8.11 22.35 -18.07
CA ALA A 228 -8.28 22.58 -19.52
C ALA A 228 -9.45 23.51 -19.83
N GLN A 229 -10.44 23.63 -18.95
CA GLN A 229 -11.56 24.58 -19.05
C GLN A 229 -11.17 26.00 -18.60
N GLY A 230 -9.92 26.23 -18.20
CA GLY A 230 -9.42 27.56 -17.82
C GLY A 230 -9.49 27.90 -16.34
N SER A 231 -9.65 26.93 -15.44
CA SER A 231 -9.55 27.17 -13.99
C SER A 231 -8.13 27.55 -13.61
N GLU A 232 -7.91 28.81 -13.21
CA GLU A 232 -6.60 29.34 -12.77
C GLU A 232 -6.17 28.77 -11.42
N GLU A 233 -7.12 28.34 -10.58
CA GLU A 233 -6.86 27.82 -9.24
C GLU A 233 -6.26 26.42 -9.27
N ILE A 234 -6.48 25.66 -10.35
CA ILE A 234 -6.00 24.27 -10.50
C ILE A 234 -4.65 24.27 -11.22
N THR A 235 -3.59 24.46 -10.47
CA THR A 235 -2.22 24.39 -10.99
C THR A 235 -1.69 22.95 -11.05
N GLY A 236 -0.59 22.73 -11.79
CA GLY A 236 0.09 21.43 -11.80
C GLY A 236 0.59 21.00 -10.42
N ASP A 237 1.01 21.98 -9.60
CA ASP A 237 1.49 21.73 -8.23
C ASP A 237 0.32 21.34 -7.31
N THR A 238 -0.86 21.96 -7.48
CA THR A 238 -2.08 21.56 -6.77
C THR A 238 -2.45 20.12 -7.06
N ILE A 239 -2.46 19.73 -8.34
CA ILE A 239 -2.76 18.35 -8.75
C ILE A 239 -1.72 17.36 -8.16
N THR A 240 -0.44 17.72 -8.20
CA THR A 240 0.64 16.90 -7.65
C THR A 240 0.52 16.74 -6.14
N SER A 241 0.19 17.81 -5.43
CA SER A 241 0.00 17.81 -3.97
C SER A 241 -1.17 16.91 -3.55
N ILE A 242 -2.31 17.03 -4.23
CA ILE A 242 -3.50 16.20 -3.99
C ILE A 242 -3.17 14.72 -4.27
N LYS A 243 -2.57 14.45 -5.42
CA LYS A 243 -2.13 13.10 -5.81
C LYS A 243 -1.22 12.47 -4.76
N SER A 244 -0.21 13.23 -4.31
CA SER A 244 0.77 12.77 -3.30
C SER A 244 0.15 12.61 -1.91
N GLY A 245 -0.77 13.51 -1.53
CA GLY A 245 -1.45 13.45 -0.24
C GLY A 245 -2.38 12.25 -0.08
N LEU A 246 -3.00 11.79 -1.18
CA LEU A 246 -3.94 10.67 -1.16
C LEU A 246 -3.28 9.29 -1.33
N MET A 247 -2.03 9.22 -1.81
CA MET A 247 -1.34 7.94 -2.04
C MET A 247 -1.29 7.04 -0.80
N GLY A 248 -0.76 7.57 0.30
CA GLY A 248 -0.57 6.81 1.54
C GLY A 248 -1.87 6.36 2.17
N PRO A 249 -2.83 7.27 2.40
CA PRO A 249 -4.14 6.92 2.93
C PRO A 249 -4.87 5.83 2.16
N LEU A 250 -4.98 5.97 0.84
CA LEU A 250 -5.66 4.97 0.02
C LEU A 250 -4.89 3.65 -0.06
N ALA A 251 -3.55 3.70 -0.02
CA ALA A 251 -2.75 2.48 0.12
C ALA A 251 -3.05 1.76 1.43
N GLY A 252 -3.04 2.49 2.56
CA GLY A 252 -3.31 1.89 3.87
C GLY A 252 -4.71 1.27 3.98
N ILE A 253 -5.73 1.96 3.45
CA ILE A 253 -7.11 1.44 3.39
C ILE A 253 -7.18 0.20 2.50
N GLY A 254 -6.65 0.30 1.29
CA GLY A 254 -6.73 -0.76 0.30
C GLY A 254 -5.98 -2.02 0.75
N ASP A 255 -4.72 -1.89 1.16
CA ASP A 255 -3.91 -3.02 1.66
C ASP A 255 -4.58 -3.69 2.87
N THR A 256 -5.23 -2.91 3.76
CA THR A 256 -5.93 -3.47 4.92
C THR A 256 -7.21 -4.21 4.51
N ILE A 257 -8.01 -3.64 3.61
CA ILE A 257 -9.27 -4.26 3.18
C ILE A 257 -8.99 -5.46 2.29
N ASP A 258 -8.19 -5.29 1.23
CA ASP A 258 -7.95 -6.38 0.27
C ASP A 258 -7.05 -7.46 0.85
N GLY A 259 -5.85 -7.09 1.31
CA GLY A 259 -4.86 -8.03 1.84
C GLY A 259 -5.19 -8.55 3.23
N GLY A 260 -5.79 -7.70 4.08
CA GLY A 260 -6.12 -8.04 5.47
C GLY A 260 -7.47 -8.71 5.67
N VAL A 261 -8.45 -8.46 4.81
CA VAL A 261 -9.84 -8.94 5.00
C VAL A 261 -10.33 -9.78 3.83
N VAL A 262 -10.42 -9.20 2.64
CA VAL A 262 -11.14 -9.82 1.51
C VAL A 262 -10.42 -11.07 1.02
N THR A 263 -9.14 -10.95 0.70
CA THR A 263 -8.33 -12.08 0.19
C THR A 263 -8.28 -13.24 1.18
N PRO A 264 -7.99 -13.05 2.51
CA PRO A 264 -8.02 -14.15 3.48
C PRO A 264 -9.40 -14.79 3.63
N LEU A 265 -10.49 -14.02 3.63
CA LEU A 265 -11.84 -14.55 3.70
C LEU A 265 -12.18 -15.42 2.49
N LEU A 266 -11.91 -14.92 1.28
CA LEU A 266 -12.15 -15.68 0.06
C LEU A 266 -11.28 -16.94 0.01
N LEU A 267 -9.99 -16.84 0.36
CA LEU A 267 -9.11 -17.99 0.44
C LEU A 267 -9.64 -19.05 1.41
N THR A 268 -10.04 -18.66 2.62
CA THR A 268 -10.57 -19.58 3.64
C THR A 268 -11.81 -20.31 3.13
N LEU A 269 -12.75 -19.57 2.50
CA LEU A 269 -13.96 -20.15 1.93
C LEU A 269 -13.64 -21.17 0.84
N PHE A 270 -12.81 -20.80 -0.12
CA PHE A 270 -12.52 -21.66 -1.28
C PHE A 270 -11.53 -22.78 -0.99
N ILE A 271 -10.63 -22.62 -0.01
CA ILE A 271 -9.79 -23.71 0.50
C ILE A 271 -10.67 -24.79 1.12
N GLY A 272 -11.71 -24.42 1.89
CA GLY A 272 -12.67 -25.39 2.44
C GLY A 272 -13.31 -26.27 1.35
N ILE A 273 -13.69 -25.66 0.22
CA ILE A 273 -14.23 -26.39 -0.94
C ILE A 273 -13.16 -27.26 -1.61
N THR A 274 -11.95 -26.73 -1.79
CA THR A 274 -10.85 -27.42 -2.44
C THR A 274 -10.39 -28.66 -1.65
N ASN A 275 -10.42 -28.59 -0.33
CA ASN A 275 -10.02 -29.69 0.57
C ASN A 275 -10.94 -30.92 0.44
N THR A 276 -12.14 -30.78 -0.14
CA THR A 276 -12.99 -31.93 -0.51
C THR A 276 -12.58 -32.60 -1.83
N GLY A 277 -11.47 -32.16 -2.43
CA GLY A 277 -11.00 -32.63 -3.75
C GLY A 277 -11.71 -31.97 -4.93
N ASN A 278 -12.52 -30.92 -4.69
CA ASN A 278 -13.30 -30.26 -5.72
C ASN A 278 -12.52 -29.08 -6.31
N ILE A 279 -12.15 -29.19 -7.61
CA ILE A 279 -11.43 -28.15 -8.35
C ILE A 279 -12.24 -26.83 -8.46
N MET A 280 -13.56 -26.89 -8.26
CA MET A 280 -14.42 -25.68 -8.25
C MET A 280 -14.04 -24.69 -7.14
N GLY A 281 -13.38 -25.15 -6.09
CA GLY A 281 -12.79 -24.23 -5.09
C GLY A 281 -11.77 -23.29 -5.71
N VAL A 282 -10.82 -23.81 -6.49
CA VAL A 282 -9.80 -22.98 -7.15
C VAL A 282 -10.40 -22.06 -8.21
N ILE A 283 -11.25 -22.62 -9.08
CA ILE A 283 -11.90 -21.85 -10.16
C ILE A 283 -12.80 -20.76 -9.58
N GLY A 284 -13.58 -21.11 -8.56
CA GLY A 284 -14.48 -20.17 -7.87
C GLY A 284 -13.72 -19.01 -7.23
N TYR A 285 -12.60 -19.29 -6.55
CA TYR A 285 -11.73 -18.25 -5.98
C TYR A 285 -11.26 -17.29 -7.06
N ILE A 286 -10.69 -17.79 -8.16
CA ILE A 286 -10.16 -16.94 -9.23
C ILE A 286 -11.26 -16.04 -9.83
N ILE A 287 -12.45 -16.59 -10.06
CA ILE A 287 -13.56 -15.83 -10.65
C ILE A 287 -14.06 -14.77 -9.67
N VAL A 288 -14.31 -15.12 -8.41
CA VAL A 288 -14.87 -14.20 -7.42
C VAL A 288 -13.89 -13.09 -7.10
N GLU A 289 -12.60 -13.42 -6.90
CA GLU A 289 -11.54 -12.45 -6.67
C GLU A 289 -11.39 -11.49 -7.86
N ALA A 290 -11.37 -12.02 -9.08
CA ALA A 290 -11.27 -11.19 -10.28
C ALA A 290 -12.48 -10.25 -10.45
N LEU A 291 -13.70 -10.72 -10.20
CA LEU A 291 -14.90 -9.90 -10.26
C LEU A 291 -14.91 -8.80 -9.17
N PHE A 292 -14.51 -9.17 -7.94
CA PHE A 292 -14.40 -8.22 -6.84
C PHE A 292 -13.38 -7.12 -7.20
N MET A 293 -12.17 -7.49 -7.57
CA MET A 293 -11.11 -6.56 -7.96
C MET A 293 -11.54 -5.64 -9.09
N TRP A 294 -12.11 -6.20 -10.16
CA TRP A 294 -12.60 -5.44 -11.32
C TRP A 294 -13.67 -4.40 -10.92
N THR A 295 -14.58 -4.80 -10.03
CA THR A 295 -15.65 -3.93 -9.54
C THR A 295 -15.09 -2.77 -8.72
N ILE A 296 -14.18 -3.06 -7.78
CA ILE A 296 -13.54 -2.01 -6.94
C ILE A 296 -12.75 -1.04 -7.81
N TYR A 297 -11.94 -1.50 -8.75
CA TYR A 297 -11.22 -0.63 -9.69
C TYR A 297 -12.14 0.35 -10.42
N TRP A 298 -13.27 -0.15 -10.93
CA TRP A 298 -14.20 0.70 -11.65
C TRP A 298 -14.92 1.70 -10.76
N GLN A 299 -15.47 1.22 -9.63
CA GLN A 299 -16.21 2.07 -8.69
C GLN A 299 -15.29 3.16 -8.09
N SER A 300 -14.09 2.81 -7.70
CA SER A 300 -13.10 3.77 -7.17
C SER A 300 -12.72 4.81 -8.22
N TYR A 301 -12.41 4.40 -9.45
CA TYR A 301 -12.11 5.34 -10.53
C TYR A 301 -13.28 6.29 -10.80
N LYS A 302 -14.48 5.73 -10.91
CA LYS A 302 -15.70 6.50 -11.16
C LYS A 302 -15.99 7.49 -10.04
N LEU A 303 -15.87 7.05 -8.79
CA LEU A 303 -16.02 7.90 -7.61
C LEU A 303 -15.05 9.09 -7.65
N GLY A 304 -13.78 8.84 -7.93
CA GLY A 304 -12.76 9.89 -8.05
C GLY A 304 -13.08 10.87 -9.16
N TYR A 305 -13.55 10.41 -10.32
CA TYR A 305 -13.88 11.28 -11.44
C TYR A 305 -15.16 12.10 -11.20
N GLU A 306 -16.26 11.45 -10.79
CA GLU A 306 -17.57 12.09 -10.66
C GLU A 306 -17.65 13.02 -9.44
N LYS A 307 -17.13 12.57 -8.28
CA LYS A 307 -17.15 13.37 -7.05
C LYS A 307 -15.95 14.29 -6.92
N GLY A 308 -14.82 13.93 -7.52
CA GLY A 308 -13.61 14.73 -7.51
C GLY A 308 -13.81 16.11 -8.14
N SER A 309 -14.64 16.23 -9.18
CA SER A 309 -14.90 17.52 -9.82
C SER A 309 -15.67 18.51 -8.94
N ASP A 310 -16.61 18.03 -8.14
CA ASP A 310 -17.46 18.87 -7.29
C ASP A 310 -16.91 18.98 -5.86
N ALA A 311 -16.27 17.92 -5.37
CA ALA A 311 -15.63 17.92 -4.07
C ALA A 311 -14.42 18.86 -3.98
N ILE A 312 -13.72 19.12 -5.08
CA ILE A 312 -12.49 19.92 -5.06
C ILE A 312 -12.75 21.38 -4.71
N VAL A 313 -13.76 22.01 -5.29
CA VAL A 313 -14.11 23.39 -4.97
C VAL A 313 -14.48 23.51 -3.48
N THR A 314 -15.34 22.60 -3.00
CA THR A 314 -15.74 22.54 -1.59
C THR A 314 -14.57 22.16 -0.67
N ILE A 315 -13.69 21.25 -1.12
CA ILE A 315 -12.53 20.79 -0.35
C ILE A 315 -11.43 21.86 -0.25
N MET A 316 -11.19 22.64 -1.30
CA MET A 316 -10.20 23.73 -1.28
C MET A 316 -10.67 24.88 -0.38
N GLU A 317 -11.94 25.25 -0.44
CA GLU A 317 -12.52 26.34 0.35
C GLU A 317 -12.69 25.98 1.84
N SER A 318 -12.86 24.71 2.17
CA SER A 318 -13.18 24.26 3.54
C SER A 318 -12.00 23.75 4.38
N GLY A 319 -10.79 23.66 3.82
CA GLY A 319 -9.63 23.03 4.49
C GLY A 319 -9.75 21.52 4.69
N LEU A 320 -10.74 20.88 4.06
CA LEU A 320 -11.04 19.44 4.18
C LEU A 320 -9.87 18.56 3.74
N ILE A 321 -9.02 19.01 2.80
CA ILE A 321 -7.83 18.25 2.38
C ILE A 321 -6.91 17.95 3.57
N ASN A 322 -6.62 18.98 4.37
CA ASN A 322 -5.75 18.81 5.54
C ASN A 322 -6.39 17.89 6.58
N GLN A 323 -7.71 17.96 6.71
CA GLN A 323 -8.47 17.07 7.59
C GLN A 323 -8.45 15.62 7.11
N LEU A 324 -8.63 15.38 5.80
CA LEU A 324 -8.54 14.05 5.19
C LEU A 324 -7.14 13.46 5.36
N ILE A 325 -6.10 14.27 5.09
CA ILE A 325 -4.70 13.85 5.27
C ILE A 325 -4.43 13.51 6.73
N LEU A 326 -4.92 14.32 7.67
CA LEU A 326 -4.76 14.08 9.10
C LEU A 326 -5.49 12.79 9.52
N GLY A 327 -6.77 12.65 9.17
CA GLY A 327 -7.56 11.44 9.49
C GLY A 327 -6.93 10.17 8.93
N ALA A 328 -6.52 10.21 7.68
CA ALA A 328 -5.86 9.08 7.04
C ALA A 328 -4.48 8.77 7.67
N SER A 329 -3.71 9.80 8.06
CA SER A 329 -2.44 9.62 8.75
C SER A 329 -2.63 9.00 10.14
N ILE A 330 -3.67 9.41 10.88
CA ILE A 330 -4.04 8.83 12.16
C ILE A 330 -4.39 7.35 12.00
N MET A 331 -5.30 7.04 11.08
CA MET A 331 -5.71 5.66 10.79
C MET A 331 -4.53 4.80 10.35
N GLY A 332 -3.72 5.29 9.41
CA GLY A 332 -2.53 4.59 8.95
C GLY A 332 -1.50 4.36 10.06
N CYS A 333 -1.24 5.36 10.92
CA CYS A 333 -0.35 5.19 12.06
C CYS A 333 -0.87 4.16 13.06
N LEU A 334 -2.18 4.16 13.35
CA LEU A 334 -2.79 3.20 14.27
C LEU A 334 -2.65 1.77 13.74
N VAL A 335 -2.97 1.55 12.45
CA VAL A 335 -2.81 0.24 11.79
C VAL A 335 -1.34 -0.17 11.75
N LEU A 336 -0.41 0.72 11.39
CA LEU A 336 1.02 0.40 11.37
C LEU A 336 1.58 0.06 12.75
N GLY A 337 1.08 0.72 13.81
CA GLY A 337 1.42 0.36 15.18
C GLY A 337 1.02 -1.07 15.51
N GLY A 338 -0.20 -1.46 15.16
CA GLY A 338 -0.67 -2.83 15.34
C GLY A 338 0.06 -3.85 14.47
N LEU A 339 0.44 -3.48 13.24
CA LEU A 339 1.29 -4.34 12.39
C LEU A 339 2.63 -4.65 13.04
N VAL A 340 3.24 -3.70 13.76
CA VAL A 340 4.45 -3.98 14.54
C VAL A 340 4.19 -5.07 15.58
N GLY A 341 3.07 -4.97 16.31
CA GLY A 341 2.71 -5.95 17.34
C GLY A 341 2.43 -7.35 16.80
N ASN A 342 1.85 -7.45 15.60
CA ASN A 342 1.44 -8.74 15.02
C ASN A 342 2.49 -9.41 14.13
N TYR A 343 3.28 -8.63 13.39
CA TYR A 343 4.14 -9.18 12.33
C TYR A 343 5.63 -9.01 12.55
N VAL A 344 6.05 -8.09 13.43
CA VAL A 344 7.47 -7.97 13.77
C VAL A 344 7.73 -8.88 14.96
N THR A 345 8.58 -9.87 14.77
CA THR A 345 8.98 -10.78 15.84
C THR A 345 10.48 -10.66 16.12
N LEU A 346 10.81 -10.43 17.35
CA LEU A 346 12.17 -10.42 17.87
C LEU A 346 12.11 -10.68 19.37
N GLY A 347 12.74 -11.77 19.81
CA GLY A 347 12.85 -12.14 21.22
C GLY A 347 14.30 -12.35 21.65
N LEU A 348 14.57 -12.34 22.94
CA LEU A 348 15.85 -12.66 23.53
C LEU A 348 15.83 -14.04 24.20
N LYS A 349 16.87 -14.84 23.95
CA LYS A 349 17.12 -16.11 24.65
C LYS A 349 18.03 -15.96 25.86
N LEU A 350 18.38 -14.73 26.23
CA LEU A 350 19.35 -14.46 27.30
C LEU A 350 18.78 -14.83 28.67
N MET A 351 19.51 -15.73 29.34
CA MET A 351 19.25 -16.10 30.72
C MET A 351 20.44 -15.69 31.59
N VAL A 352 20.18 -14.99 32.69
CA VAL A 352 21.20 -14.52 33.63
C VAL A 352 21.04 -15.26 34.96
N PRO A 353 22.11 -15.87 35.50
CA PRO A 353 22.04 -16.49 36.82
C PRO A 353 21.96 -15.42 37.91
N VAL A 354 20.90 -15.46 38.72
CA VAL A 354 20.65 -14.50 39.81
C VAL A 354 21.00 -15.03 41.21
N GLY A 355 21.64 -16.19 41.30
CA GLY A 355 22.01 -16.84 42.53
C GLY A 355 21.00 -17.92 42.98
N GLY A 356 21.42 -18.84 43.86
CA GLY A 356 20.54 -19.92 44.31
C GLY A 356 20.07 -20.93 43.25
N GLY A 357 20.74 -20.99 42.07
CA GLY A 357 20.35 -21.88 40.96
C GLY A 357 19.19 -21.36 40.11
N VAL A 358 18.72 -20.13 40.34
CA VAL A 358 17.64 -19.51 39.57
C VAL A 358 18.19 -18.78 38.39
N MET A 359 17.65 -19.07 37.19
CA MET A 359 17.95 -18.36 35.91
C MET A 359 16.87 -17.31 35.67
N PHE A 360 17.32 -16.07 35.47
CA PHE A 360 16.46 -14.94 35.13
C PHE A 360 16.33 -14.82 33.59
N ASN A 361 15.14 -15.04 33.05
CA ASN A 361 14.83 -14.84 31.63
C ASN A 361 14.56 -13.37 31.37
N ILE A 362 15.49 -12.71 30.69
CA ILE A 362 15.40 -11.26 30.41
C ILE A 362 14.16 -10.95 29.55
N GLN A 363 13.80 -11.80 28.60
CA GLN A 363 12.60 -11.58 27.77
C GLN A 363 11.32 -11.59 28.61
N GLU A 364 11.05 -12.70 29.27
CA GLU A 364 9.78 -12.92 29.97
C GLU A 364 9.65 -12.12 31.26
N GLN A 365 10.73 -11.96 32.01
CA GLN A 365 10.70 -11.37 33.36
C GLN A 365 11.04 -9.87 33.36
N LEU A 366 11.58 -9.31 32.26
CA LEU A 366 11.87 -7.89 32.17
C LEU A 366 11.09 -7.25 31.02
N PHE A 367 11.33 -7.65 29.77
CA PHE A 367 10.74 -6.96 28.63
C PHE A 367 9.23 -7.19 28.54
N ASP A 368 8.75 -8.42 28.64
CA ASP A 368 7.33 -8.73 28.48
C ASP A 368 6.48 -8.28 29.69
N VAL A 369 7.10 -8.11 30.88
CA VAL A 369 6.45 -7.52 32.05
C VAL A 369 6.28 -6.02 31.91
N ILE A 370 7.28 -5.31 31.37
CA ILE A 370 7.23 -3.85 31.22
C ILE A 370 6.37 -3.47 30.00
N LEU A 371 6.67 -4.07 28.86
CA LEU A 371 6.00 -3.80 27.59
C LEU A 371 6.14 -5.01 26.67
N PRO A 372 5.11 -5.86 26.54
CA PRO A 372 5.11 -6.93 25.56
C PRO A 372 5.41 -6.39 24.16
N GLY A 373 6.30 -7.06 23.42
CA GLY A 373 6.70 -6.62 22.10
C GLY A 373 7.62 -5.37 22.06
N ALA A 374 8.25 -5.01 23.18
CA ALA A 374 9.17 -3.86 23.24
C ALA A 374 10.30 -3.96 22.22
N LEU A 375 10.90 -5.14 22.04
CA LEU A 375 12.00 -5.33 21.07
C LEU A 375 11.55 -5.15 19.61
N PRO A 376 10.43 -5.73 19.12
CA PRO A 376 9.82 -5.40 17.87
C PRO A 376 9.59 -3.90 17.65
N LEU A 377 9.06 -3.21 18.67
CA LEU A 377 8.84 -1.77 18.62
C LEU A 377 10.15 -1.00 18.49
N LEU A 378 11.16 -1.31 19.31
CA LEU A 378 12.48 -0.67 19.26
C LEU A 378 13.18 -0.92 17.93
N LEU A 379 13.10 -2.14 17.39
CA LEU A 379 13.63 -2.47 16.07
C LEU A 379 12.98 -1.60 14.98
N THR A 380 11.66 -1.48 15.01
CA THR A 380 10.90 -0.68 14.02
C THR A 380 11.25 0.81 14.13
N LEU A 381 11.31 1.36 15.35
CA LEU A 381 11.69 2.77 15.56
C LEU A 381 13.17 3.02 15.23
N GLY A 382 14.04 2.06 15.48
CA GLY A 382 15.45 2.10 15.08
C GLY A 382 15.61 2.13 13.56
N THR A 383 14.93 1.24 12.85
CA THR A 383 14.92 1.23 11.37
C THR A 383 14.29 2.51 10.81
N TYR A 384 13.21 3.02 11.41
CA TYR A 384 12.61 4.30 11.04
C TYR A 384 13.62 5.46 11.17
N LYS A 385 14.39 5.50 12.25
CA LYS A 385 15.43 6.52 12.46
C LYS A 385 16.51 6.47 11.37
N LEU A 386 16.89 5.27 10.92
CA LEU A 386 17.85 5.08 9.81
C LEU A 386 17.25 5.56 8.47
N VAL A 387 16.00 5.21 8.19
CA VAL A 387 15.26 5.70 7.01
C VAL A 387 15.19 7.22 7.00
N LYS A 388 14.91 7.85 8.16
CA LYS A 388 14.86 9.32 8.30
C LYS A 388 16.23 9.97 8.08
N LYS A 389 17.34 9.28 8.42
CA LYS A 389 18.72 9.71 8.14
C LYS A 389 19.12 9.56 6.68
N GLY A 390 18.26 9.02 5.81
CA GLY A 390 18.53 8.89 4.38
C GLY A 390 19.22 7.58 3.98
N TRP A 391 19.28 6.57 4.87
CA TRP A 391 19.79 5.27 4.50
C TRP A 391 18.91 4.62 3.44
N SER A 392 19.51 3.91 2.49
CA SER A 392 18.75 3.16 1.49
C SER A 392 18.07 1.95 2.13
N SER A 393 16.89 1.57 1.61
CA SER A 393 16.14 0.40 2.09
C SER A 393 16.99 -0.87 2.04
N VAL A 394 17.81 -1.03 1.00
CA VAL A 394 18.70 -2.18 0.82
C VAL A 394 19.74 -2.25 1.96
N ASN A 395 20.38 -1.11 2.29
CA ASN A 395 21.37 -1.08 3.38
C ASN A 395 20.75 -1.40 4.73
N ILE A 396 19.50 -0.97 4.97
CA ILE A 396 18.79 -1.28 6.21
C ILE A 396 18.41 -2.76 6.26
N ILE A 397 17.93 -3.35 5.16
CA ILE A 397 17.64 -4.79 5.06
C ILE A 397 18.91 -5.61 5.35
N ILE A 398 20.04 -5.25 4.74
CA ILE A 398 21.33 -5.91 4.98
C ILE A 398 21.74 -5.78 6.45
N LEU A 399 21.62 -4.60 7.04
CA LEU A 399 21.93 -4.38 8.45
C LEU A 399 21.06 -5.26 9.36
N VAL A 400 19.76 -5.28 9.14
CA VAL A 400 18.81 -6.10 9.91
C VAL A 400 19.13 -7.59 9.75
N ALA A 401 19.42 -8.04 8.52
CA ALA A 401 19.81 -9.42 8.27
C ALA A 401 21.14 -9.79 8.97
N VAL A 402 22.15 -8.91 8.93
CA VAL A 402 23.44 -9.14 9.62
C VAL A 402 23.25 -9.18 11.13
N VAL A 403 22.44 -8.28 11.70
CA VAL A 403 22.14 -8.26 13.14
C VAL A 403 21.38 -9.52 13.54
N GLY A 404 20.37 -9.92 12.76
CA GLY A 404 19.61 -11.16 12.99
C GLY A 404 20.49 -12.42 12.89
N LEU A 405 21.39 -12.46 11.88
CA LEU A 405 22.34 -13.54 11.70
C LEU A 405 23.31 -13.64 12.90
N ALA A 406 23.93 -12.51 13.26
CA ALA A 406 24.87 -12.47 14.36
C ALA A 406 24.22 -12.84 15.71
N GLY A 407 23.05 -12.24 16.00
CA GLY A 407 22.31 -12.53 17.25
C GLY A 407 21.77 -13.96 17.32
N GLY A 408 21.32 -14.52 16.19
CA GLY A 408 20.87 -15.91 16.11
C GLY A 408 22.04 -16.90 16.28
N LEU A 409 23.17 -16.68 15.60
CA LEU A 409 24.37 -17.55 15.74
C LEU A 409 24.98 -17.48 17.14
N LEU A 410 24.92 -16.32 17.80
CA LEU A 410 25.40 -16.14 19.18
C LEU A 410 24.41 -16.66 20.23
N GLY A 411 23.22 -17.15 19.79
CA GLY A 411 22.16 -17.61 20.71
C GLY A 411 21.53 -16.50 21.53
N ILE A 412 21.64 -15.23 21.08
CA ILE A 412 21.06 -14.05 21.75
C ILE A 412 19.59 -13.90 21.42
N PHE A 413 19.23 -14.10 20.14
CA PHE A 413 17.87 -13.93 19.63
C PHE A 413 17.10 -15.27 19.59
N ALA A 414 15.77 -15.14 19.76
CA ALA A 414 14.81 -16.25 19.69
C ALA A 414 14.08 -16.26 18.35
#